data_b42aba244bc4e49a5d040286467da448
#
_entry.id   b42aba244bc4e49a5d040286467da448
#
_cell.length_a   1.000
_cell.length_b   1.000
_cell.length_c   1.000
_cell.angle_alpha   90.00
_cell.angle_beta   90.00
_cell.angle_gamma   90.00
#
_symmetry.space_group_name_H-M   'P 1'
#
loop_
_entity.id
_entity.type
_entity.pdbx_description
1 polymer ?
#
loop_
_entity_poly.entity_id
_entity_poly.type
_entity_poly.pdbx_seq_one_letter_code
_entity_poly.pdbx_strand_id
1 'polypeptide(L)'
;MTDNFADADVALVRSAAMHDLDLPESLLAIARAGAGVNNIPLDKCADKGVVVFNTPGANANGVKELVLCGMLLASRDIIGGNKWVANNTDNENISKDMEKAKKNFAGNEIKGKKLGVIGLGAIGRLVANAAESMGMEVYGNDPFISVEGALSLKRDVHLVKTREEIFKECDFITVHTPLVDDTKKMINKETIAMMKDGVVVLNFARDLLVDDEAMCEALASGKVKKYVTDFPNPNVAGVEGVIA
;
A
#
# COMPACT_ATOMS: atom_id res chain seq x y z
N MET A 1 19.62 -17.02 13.56
CA MET A 1 18.31 -16.80 14.15
C MET A 1 17.87 -18.14 14.74
N THR A 2 17.29 -18.13 15.92
CA THR A 2 16.77 -19.34 16.57
C THR A 2 15.28 -19.15 16.78
N ASP A 3 14.49 -20.20 16.57
CA ASP A 3 13.07 -20.23 16.88
C ASP A 3 12.82 -20.69 18.33
N ASN A 4 13.89 -21.06 19.03
CA ASN A 4 13.85 -21.42 20.44
C ASN A 4 14.37 -20.25 21.28
N PHE A 5 13.50 -19.72 22.14
CA PHE A 5 13.83 -18.62 23.06
C PHE A 5 13.46 -18.96 24.53
N ALA A 6 13.45 -20.26 24.87
CA ALA A 6 13.05 -20.76 26.18
C ALA A 6 13.84 -20.13 27.36
N ASP A 7 15.08 -19.69 27.12
CA ASP A 7 15.95 -19.07 28.13
C ASP A 7 16.28 -17.60 27.76
N ALA A 8 15.48 -16.97 26.89
CA ALA A 8 15.75 -15.61 26.46
C ALA A 8 15.19 -14.56 27.42
N ASP A 9 15.96 -13.53 27.71
CA ASP A 9 15.51 -12.33 28.40
C ASP A 9 14.81 -11.35 27.46
N VAL A 10 15.19 -11.31 26.16
CA VAL A 10 14.67 -10.43 25.13
C VAL A 10 14.49 -11.17 23.81
N ALA A 11 13.36 -10.97 23.15
CA ALA A 11 13.09 -11.50 21.83
C ALA A 11 13.03 -10.37 20.77
N LEU A 12 13.76 -10.56 19.66
CA LEU A 12 13.66 -9.69 18.48
C LEU A 12 12.81 -10.40 17.43
N VAL A 13 11.72 -9.78 16.98
CA VAL A 13 10.79 -10.39 16.03
C VAL A 13 10.46 -9.42 14.89
N ARG A 14 10.21 -9.96 13.70
CA ARG A 14 9.68 -9.19 12.57
C ARG A 14 8.29 -9.70 12.16
N SER A 15 8.20 -10.86 11.53
CA SER A 15 6.97 -11.39 10.94
C SER A 15 6.47 -12.70 11.58
N ALA A 16 7.29 -13.33 12.43
CA ALA A 16 6.91 -14.57 13.11
C ALA A 16 5.67 -14.34 14.00
N ALA A 17 4.67 -15.21 13.86
CA ALA A 17 3.52 -15.22 14.75
C ALA A 17 3.92 -15.78 16.13
N MET A 18 3.52 -15.10 17.20
CA MET A 18 3.86 -15.47 18.57
C MET A 18 2.65 -15.88 19.40
N HIS A 19 1.43 -15.91 18.83
CA HIS A 19 0.21 -16.18 19.58
C HIS A 19 0.18 -17.57 20.21
N ASP A 20 0.69 -18.57 19.49
CA ASP A 20 0.70 -19.97 19.90
C ASP A 20 1.97 -20.36 20.68
N LEU A 21 2.89 -19.41 20.88
CA LEU A 21 4.12 -19.66 21.59
C LEU A 21 3.97 -19.50 23.10
N ASP A 22 4.63 -20.38 23.86
CA ASP A 22 4.76 -20.19 25.30
C ASP A 22 5.86 -19.17 25.58
N LEU A 23 5.49 -18.05 26.22
CA LEU A 23 6.44 -17.04 26.65
C LEU A 23 7.14 -17.51 27.93
N PRO A 24 8.49 -17.65 27.93
CA PRO A 24 9.22 -18.08 29.10
C PRO A 24 9.13 -17.05 30.24
N GLU A 25 9.31 -17.50 31.47
CA GLU A 25 9.28 -16.61 32.65
C GLU A 25 10.46 -15.63 32.68
N SER A 26 11.56 -15.99 32.03
CA SER A 26 12.74 -15.12 31.89
C SER A 26 12.53 -13.95 30.93
N LEU A 27 11.50 -14.01 30.05
CA LEU A 27 11.30 -13.02 29.00
C LEU A 27 10.82 -11.68 29.58
N LEU A 28 11.65 -10.65 29.44
CA LEU A 28 11.39 -9.30 29.93
C LEU A 28 10.83 -8.38 28.84
N ALA A 29 11.23 -8.60 27.59
CA ALA A 29 10.83 -7.71 26.49
C ALA A 29 10.76 -8.42 25.15
N ILE A 30 9.86 -7.91 24.28
CA ILE A 30 9.81 -8.25 22.87
C ILE A 30 9.98 -6.96 22.06
N ALA A 31 10.95 -6.92 21.16
CA ALA A 31 11.13 -5.79 20.26
C ALA A 31 10.79 -6.20 18.82
N ARG A 32 9.79 -5.52 18.23
CA ARG A 32 9.33 -5.79 16.88
C ARG A 32 9.95 -4.85 15.87
N ALA A 33 10.66 -5.38 14.88
CA ALA A 33 11.18 -4.63 13.75
C ALA A 33 10.06 -4.28 12.76
N GLY A 34 9.30 -3.22 13.08
CA GLY A 34 8.18 -2.71 12.29
C GLY A 34 7.11 -2.05 13.15
N ALA A 35 6.13 -1.38 12.52
CA ALA A 35 5.12 -0.59 13.22
C ALA A 35 3.98 -1.44 13.80
N GLY A 36 3.42 -2.39 13.03
CA GLY A 36 2.32 -3.22 13.49
C GLY A 36 2.77 -4.28 14.49
N VAL A 37 1.90 -4.68 15.42
CA VAL A 37 2.20 -5.68 16.47
C VAL A 37 1.20 -6.83 16.47
N ASN A 38 0.44 -6.99 15.40
CA ASN A 38 -0.63 -7.98 15.30
C ASN A 38 -0.14 -9.44 15.41
N ASN A 39 1.15 -9.68 15.22
CA ASN A 39 1.77 -11.00 15.37
C ASN A 39 2.26 -11.28 16.80
N ILE A 40 2.05 -10.35 17.74
CA ILE A 40 2.47 -10.47 19.15
C ILE A 40 1.21 -10.50 20.02
N PRO A 41 1.08 -11.46 20.95
CA PRO A 41 -0.08 -11.56 21.87
C PRO A 41 0.06 -10.53 22.99
N LEU A 42 -0.37 -9.28 22.76
CA LEU A 42 -0.18 -8.15 23.69
C LEU A 42 -0.78 -8.42 25.07
N ASP A 43 -1.99 -8.98 25.13
CA ASP A 43 -2.66 -9.29 26.41
C ASP A 43 -1.85 -10.32 27.22
N LYS A 44 -1.39 -11.40 26.57
CA LYS A 44 -0.52 -12.42 27.19
C LYS A 44 0.83 -11.83 27.66
N CYS A 45 1.36 -10.87 26.91
CA CYS A 45 2.57 -10.15 27.31
C CYS A 45 2.32 -9.27 28.54
N ALA A 46 1.21 -8.54 28.54
CA ALA A 46 0.84 -7.67 29.67
C ALA A 46 0.63 -8.50 30.96
N ASP A 47 -0.09 -9.62 30.89
CA ASP A 47 -0.35 -10.53 32.04
C ASP A 47 0.96 -11.09 32.62
N LYS A 48 1.99 -11.29 31.78
CA LYS A 48 3.31 -11.76 32.20
C LYS A 48 4.33 -10.65 32.51
N GLY A 49 3.93 -9.39 32.39
CA GLY A 49 4.84 -8.25 32.61
C GLY A 49 5.92 -8.07 31.53
N VAL A 50 5.71 -8.64 30.34
CA VAL A 50 6.64 -8.53 29.19
C VAL A 50 6.36 -7.22 28.45
N VAL A 51 7.38 -6.36 28.33
CA VAL A 51 7.26 -5.09 27.61
C VAL A 51 7.38 -5.32 26.11
N VAL A 52 6.47 -4.74 25.32
CA VAL A 52 6.52 -4.83 23.85
C VAL A 52 6.91 -3.50 23.24
N PHE A 53 7.99 -3.49 22.47
CA PHE A 53 8.45 -2.37 21.70
C PHE A 53 8.19 -2.58 20.20
N ASN A 54 7.92 -1.51 19.50
CA ASN A 54 7.84 -1.48 18.03
C ASN A 54 8.67 -0.33 17.46
N THR A 55 8.83 -0.29 16.13
CA THR A 55 9.59 0.73 15.42
C THR A 55 8.72 1.45 14.38
N PRO A 56 7.78 2.33 14.81
CA PRO A 56 6.93 3.06 13.90
C PRO A 56 7.75 3.95 12.97
N GLY A 57 7.46 3.92 11.67
CA GLY A 57 8.12 4.78 10.69
C GLY A 57 9.47 4.27 10.17
N ALA A 58 10.08 3.25 10.78
CA ALA A 58 11.40 2.75 10.35
C ALA A 58 11.45 2.29 8.88
N ASN A 59 10.35 1.73 8.36
CA ASN A 59 10.20 1.30 6.97
C ASN A 59 9.43 2.29 6.09
N ALA A 60 9.08 3.46 6.60
CA ALA A 60 8.17 4.38 5.89
C ALA A 60 8.72 4.82 4.53
N ASN A 61 10.02 5.07 4.43
CA ASN A 61 10.64 5.44 3.17
C ASN A 61 10.57 4.28 2.14
N GLY A 62 10.83 3.04 2.56
CA GLY A 62 10.73 1.87 1.67
C GLY A 62 9.31 1.68 1.13
N VAL A 63 8.29 1.82 1.98
CA VAL A 63 6.88 1.74 1.54
C VAL A 63 6.55 2.89 0.59
N LYS A 64 6.98 4.13 0.88
CA LYS A 64 6.83 5.25 -0.06
C LYS A 64 7.40 4.92 -1.44
N GLU A 65 8.61 4.36 -1.52
CA GLU A 65 9.25 4.00 -2.79
C GLU A 65 8.46 2.93 -3.53
N LEU A 66 7.90 1.94 -2.81
CA LEU A 66 7.05 0.91 -3.39
C LEU A 66 5.74 1.51 -3.94
N VAL A 67 5.11 2.45 -3.24
CA VAL A 67 3.93 3.18 -3.71
C VAL A 67 4.24 3.94 -5.01
N LEU A 68 5.35 4.67 -5.06
CA LEU A 68 5.76 5.41 -6.26
C LEU A 68 6.02 4.46 -7.44
N CYS A 69 6.69 3.34 -7.19
CA CYS A 69 6.88 2.29 -8.18
C CYS A 69 5.54 1.76 -8.69
N GLY A 70 4.63 1.43 -7.78
CA GLY A 70 3.28 0.96 -8.11
C GLY A 70 2.49 1.95 -8.96
N MET A 71 2.53 3.24 -8.65
CA MET A 71 1.90 4.29 -9.45
C MET A 71 2.45 4.34 -10.88
N LEU A 72 3.77 4.22 -11.05
CA LEU A 72 4.41 4.23 -12.37
C LEU A 72 4.08 2.97 -13.17
N LEU A 73 4.09 1.80 -12.53
CA LEU A 73 3.70 0.52 -13.16
C LEU A 73 2.21 0.51 -13.57
N ALA A 74 1.33 1.11 -12.76
CA ALA A 74 -0.09 1.26 -13.09
C ALA A 74 -0.33 2.25 -14.25
N SER A 75 0.57 3.22 -14.42
CA SER A 75 0.48 4.25 -15.46
C SER A 75 1.01 3.78 -16.81
N ARG A 76 1.97 2.86 -16.83
CA ARG A 76 2.65 2.33 -18.02
C ARG A 76 2.81 0.82 -17.92
N ASP A 77 2.49 0.09 -18.97
CA ASP A 77 2.59 -1.36 -18.98
C ASP A 77 4.04 -1.84 -19.21
N ILE A 78 4.93 -1.51 -18.26
CA ILE A 78 6.34 -1.93 -18.29
C ILE A 78 6.45 -3.44 -18.15
N ILE A 79 5.58 -4.06 -17.33
CA ILE A 79 5.55 -5.51 -17.11
C ILE A 79 5.16 -6.24 -18.40
N GLY A 80 4.12 -5.78 -19.09
CA GLY A 80 3.70 -6.35 -20.38
C GLY A 80 4.77 -6.17 -21.46
N GLY A 81 5.41 -5.00 -21.51
CA GLY A 81 6.53 -4.74 -22.41
C GLY A 81 7.70 -5.70 -22.18
N ASN A 82 8.08 -5.93 -20.92
CA ASN A 82 9.13 -6.87 -20.55
C ASN A 82 8.77 -8.32 -20.93
N LYS A 83 7.52 -8.73 -20.66
CA LYS A 83 7.01 -10.07 -21.06
C LYS A 83 7.05 -10.24 -22.58
N TRP A 84 6.67 -9.20 -23.34
CA TRP A 84 6.71 -9.22 -24.79
C TRP A 84 8.14 -9.48 -25.29
N VAL A 85 9.14 -8.76 -24.76
CA VAL A 85 10.55 -8.98 -25.12
C VAL A 85 10.98 -10.42 -24.78
N ALA A 86 10.67 -10.90 -23.57
CA ALA A 86 11.02 -12.25 -23.16
C ALA A 86 10.41 -13.36 -24.05
N ASN A 87 9.22 -13.11 -24.60
CA ASN A 87 8.53 -14.05 -25.50
C ASN A 87 8.96 -13.93 -26.97
N ASN A 88 9.84 -12.99 -27.32
CA ASN A 88 10.32 -12.75 -28.66
C ASN A 88 11.85 -12.83 -28.77
N THR A 89 12.52 -13.60 -27.92
CA THR A 89 13.98 -13.73 -27.92
C THR A 89 14.56 -14.30 -29.20
N ASP A 90 13.80 -15.19 -29.86
CA ASP A 90 14.22 -15.86 -31.11
C ASP A 90 13.80 -15.07 -32.39
N ASN A 91 13.21 -13.89 -32.22
CA ASN A 91 12.79 -13.05 -33.34
C ASN A 91 13.96 -12.23 -33.89
N GLU A 92 14.52 -12.61 -35.02
CA GLU A 92 15.60 -11.89 -35.69
C GLU A 92 15.23 -10.45 -36.10
N ASN A 93 13.93 -10.13 -36.20
CA ASN A 93 13.42 -8.80 -36.56
C ASN A 93 12.92 -8.02 -35.34
N ILE A 94 13.24 -8.44 -34.10
CA ILE A 94 12.71 -7.87 -32.86
C ILE A 94 12.82 -6.34 -32.79
N SER A 95 13.94 -5.77 -33.24
CA SER A 95 14.16 -4.31 -33.23
C SER A 95 13.15 -3.55 -34.11
N LYS A 96 12.73 -4.13 -35.23
CA LYS A 96 11.74 -3.55 -36.15
C LYS A 96 10.32 -3.75 -35.62
N ASP A 97 10.03 -4.93 -35.08
CA ASP A 97 8.70 -5.26 -34.56
C ASP A 97 8.42 -4.56 -33.25
N MET A 98 9.47 -4.28 -32.43
CA MET A 98 9.38 -3.49 -31.20
C MET A 98 8.79 -2.10 -31.46
N GLU A 99 9.15 -1.42 -32.57
CA GLU A 99 8.60 -0.09 -32.88
C GLU A 99 7.08 -0.13 -33.05
N LYS A 100 6.54 -1.23 -33.60
CA LYS A 100 5.10 -1.45 -33.71
C LYS A 100 4.48 -1.87 -32.40
N ALA A 101 5.19 -2.69 -31.61
CA ALA A 101 4.70 -3.23 -30.34
C ALA A 101 4.62 -2.17 -29.24
N LYS A 102 5.50 -1.17 -29.22
CA LYS A 102 5.55 -0.08 -28.20
C LYS A 102 4.19 0.55 -27.92
N LYS A 103 3.36 0.76 -28.95
CA LYS A 103 2.03 1.35 -28.79
C LYS A 103 1.08 0.54 -27.90
N ASN A 104 1.29 -0.78 -27.79
CA ASN A 104 0.47 -1.67 -26.97
C ASN A 104 0.79 -1.50 -25.48
N PHE A 105 1.97 -0.97 -25.15
CA PHE A 105 2.47 -0.76 -23.78
C PHE A 105 2.51 0.72 -23.39
N ALA A 106 1.98 1.58 -24.25
CA ALA A 106 1.88 3.01 -23.99
C ALA A 106 0.97 3.26 -22.78
N GLY A 107 1.29 4.31 -22.05
CA GLY A 107 0.52 4.70 -20.86
C GLY A 107 0.31 6.20 -20.81
N ASN A 108 0.01 6.67 -19.61
CA ASN A 108 -0.22 8.08 -19.30
C ASN A 108 0.88 8.62 -18.38
N GLU A 109 1.09 9.92 -18.40
CA GLU A 109 1.90 10.60 -17.41
C GLU A 109 1.10 10.77 -16.12
N ILE A 110 1.80 10.74 -14.98
CA ILE A 110 1.21 11.03 -13.66
C ILE A 110 1.20 12.53 -13.36
N LYS A 111 2.04 13.33 -14.03
CA LYS A 111 2.07 14.78 -13.89
C LYS A 111 0.70 15.40 -14.20
N GLY A 112 0.23 16.27 -13.31
CA GLY A 112 -1.08 16.91 -13.41
C GLY A 112 -2.26 15.98 -13.08
N LYS A 113 -2.02 14.73 -12.68
CA LYS A 113 -3.04 13.83 -12.15
C LYS A 113 -3.25 14.07 -10.67
N LYS A 114 -4.48 13.81 -10.20
CA LYS A 114 -4.85 13.94 -8.80
C LYS A 114 -4.56 12.65 -8.04
N LEU A 115 -3.78 12.75 -6.96
CA LEU A 115 -3.52 11.67 -6.02
C LEU A 115 -4.28 11.93 -4.71
N GLY A 116 -5.14 11.01 -4.31
CA GLY A 116 -5.73 10.96 -2.98
C GLY A 116 -4.89 10.10 -2.04
N VAL A 117 -4.52 10.67 -0.90
CA VAL A 117 -3.80 9.97 0.16
C VAL A 117 -4.69 9.86 1.38
N ILE A 118 -5.14 8.65 1.71
CA ILE A 118 -5.99 8.38 2.87
C ILE A 118 -5.11 7.86 4.01
N GLY A 119 -4.97 8.67 5.06
CA GLY A 119 -4.00 8.47 6.14
C GLY A 119 -2.69 9.22 5.89
N LEU A 120 -2.43 10.26 6.68
CA LEU A 120 -1.24 11.11 6.60
C LEU A 120 -0.26 10.86 7.77
N GLY A 121 -0.15 9.58 8.16
CA GLY A 121 0.86 9.12 9.11
C GLY A 121 2.29 9.18 8.53
N ALA A 122 3.22 8.42 9.10
CA ALA A 122 4.62 8.42 8.69
C ALA A 122 4.83 8.11 7.19
N ILE A 123 4.03 7.20 6.63
CA ILE A 123 4.12 6.79 5.21
C ILE A 123 3.37 7.80 4.33
N GLY A 124 2.10 8.07 4.63
CA GLY A 124 1.24 8.90 3.78
C GLY A 124 1.80 10.29 3.52
N ARG A 125 2.41 10.92 4.52
CA ARG A 125 3.08 12.22 4.37
C ARG A 125 4.27 12.17 3.41
N LEU A 126 5.08 11.12 3.50
CA LEU A 126 6.21 10.93 2.57
C LEU A 126 5.72 10.70 1.13
N VAL A 127 4.65 9.91 0.97
CA VAL A 127 4.03 9.69 -0.35
C VAL A 127 3.45 10.98 -0.90
N ALA A 128 2.69 11.73 -0.09
CA ALA A 128 2.08 13.01 -0.50
C ALA A 128 3.15 14.01 -0.99
N ASN A 129 4.20 14.20 -0.21
CA ASN A 129 5.29 15.11 -0.56
C ASN A 129 6.08 14.67 -1.80
N ALA A 130 6.29 13.35 -1.96
CA ALA A 130 6.99 12.83 -3.13
C ALA A 130 6.15 12.96 -4.40
N ALA A 131 4.87 12.64 -4.35
CA ALA A 131 3.96 12.74 -5.48
C ALA A 131 3.78 14.20 -5.95
N GLU A 132 3.68 15.15 -5.00
CA GLU A 132 3.68 16.57 -5.32
C GLU A 132 4.97 16.98 -6.07
N SER A 133 6.15 16.51 -5.61
CA SER A 133 7.42 16.76 -6.30
C SER A 133 7.48 16.16 -7.71
N MET A 134 6.69 15.12 -7.98
CA MET A 134 6.53 14.52 -9.31
C MET A 134 5.50 15.27 -10.18
N GLY A 135 4.94 16.38 -9.68
CA GLY A 135 4.00 17.23 -10.39
C GLY A 135 2.55 16.75 -10.36
N MET A 136 2.18 15.92 -9.40
CA MET A 136 0.79 15.56 -9.14
C MET A 136 0.09 16.62 -8.27
N GLU A 137 -1.23 16.75 -8.41
CA GLU A 137 -2.07 17.47 -7.45
C GLU A 137 -2.43 16.49 -6.33
N VAL A 138 -2.05 16.80 -5.08
CA VAL A 138 -2.20 15.86 -3.97
C VAL A 138 -3.30 16.30 -3.01
N TYR A 139 -4.21 15.39 -2.72
CA TYR A 139 -5.31 15.53 -1.77
C TYR A 139 -5.12 14.55 -0.63
N GLY A 140 -5.05 15.04 0.60
CA GLY A 140 -4.82 14.21 1.78
C GLY A 140 -5.97 14.28 2.77
N ASN A 141 -6.39 13.12 3.29
CA ASN A 141 -7.37 13.02 4.37
C ASN A 141 -6.80 12.24 5.54
N ASP A 142 -6.77 12.84 6.70
CA ASP A 142 -6.48 12.18 7.97
C ASP A 142 -7.13 13.00 9.11
N PRO A 143 -8.21 12.49 9.71
CA PRO A 143 -8.88 13.20 10.81
C PRO A 143 -8.05 13.30 12.10
N PHE A 144 -6.97 12.54 12.19
CA PHE A 144 -6.10 12.45 13.37
C PHE A 144 -4.71 13.06 13.14
N ILE A 145 -4.51 13.77 12.03
CA ILE A 145 -3.21 14.38 11.73
C ILE A 145 -2.77 15.33 12.85
N SER A 146 -1.56 15.13 13.35
CA SER A 146 -0.97 16.06 14.33
C SER A 146 -0.57 17.39 13.69
N VAL A 147 -0.43 18.43 14.49
CA VAL A 147 0.08 19.73 14.01
C VAL A 147 1.44 19.58 13.35
N GLU A 148 2.36 18.82 13.97
CA GLU A 148 3.67 18.52 13.39
C GLU A 148 3.54 17.75 12.07
N GLY A 149 2.61 16.78 12.00
CA GLY A 149 2.28 16.05 10.79
C GLY A 149 1.85 16.99 9.67
N ALA A 150 0.93 17.89 9.94
CA ALA A 150 0.44 18.86 8.97
C ALA A 150 1.54 19.82 8.50
N LEU A 151 2.38 20.31 9.43
CA LEU A 151 3.51 21.19 9.10
C LEU A 151 4.62 20.51 8.29
N SER A 152 4.70 19.17 8.31
CA SER A 152 5.66 18.41 7.50
C SER A 152 5.21 18.18 6.07
N LEU A 153 3.96 18.48 5.74
CA LEU A 153 3.44 18.43 4.38
C LEU A 153 3.94 19.65 3.58
N LYS A 154 4.18 19.42 2.29
CA LYS A 154 4.43 20.53 1.36
C LYS A 154 3.18 21.40 1.22
N ARG A 155 3.43 22.70 0.94
CA ARG A 155 2.39 23.73 0.92
C ARG A 155 1.25 23.44 -0.05
N ASP A 156 1.56 22.78 -1.18
CA ASP A 156 0.59 22.53 -2.25
C ASP A 156 -0.16 21.19 -2.08
N VAL A 157 0.01 20.51 -0.93
CA VAL A 157 -0.83 19.36 -0.54
C VAL A 157 -2.15 19.89 0.03
N HIS A 158 -3.26 19.53 -0.61
CA HIS A 158 -4.60 19.94 -0.21
C HIS A 158 -5.15 19.01 0.87
N LEU A 159 -5.37 19.53 2.08
CA LEU A 159 -6.06 18.77 3.12
C LEU A 159 -7.58 18.86 2.91
N VAL A 160 -8.22 17.70 2.77
CA VAL A 160 -9.67 17.56 2.63
C VAL A 160 -10.30 16.98 3.89
N LYS A 161 -11.55 17.34 4.15
CA LYS A 161 -12.25 16.97 5.39
C LYS A 161 -12.74 15.53 5.36
N THR A 162 -13.14 15.05 4.19
CA THR A 162 -13.79 13.74 4.04
C THR A 162 -13.07 12.86 3.01
N ARG A 163 -13.20 11.53 3.14
CA ARG A 163 -12.67 10.56 2.18
C ARG A 163 -13.43 10.62 0.86
N GLU A 164 -14.70 11.00 0.91
CA GLU A 164 -15.59 11.14 -0.25
C GLU A 164 -15.09 12.19 -1.25
N GLU A 165 -14.46 13.25 -0.76
CA GLU A 165 -13.80 14.25 -1.62
C GLU A 165 -12.68 13.61 -2.44
N ILE A 166 -11.87 12.74 -1.81
CA ILE A 166 -10.81 11.97 -2.47
C ILE A 166 -11.41 11.01 -3.51
N PHE A 167 -12.44 10.24 -3.12
CA PHE A 167 -13.06 9.27 -4.02
C PHE A 167 -13.59 9.94 -5.29
N LYS A 168 -14.24 11.09 -5.18
CA LYS A 168 -14.83 11.78 -6.33
C LYS A 168 -13.82 12.47 -7.24
N GLU A 169 -12.73 12.97 -6.68
CA GLU A 169 -11.85 13.91 -7.38
C GLU A 169 -10.54 13.28 -7.88
N CYS A 170 -10.08 12.15 -7.31
CA CYS A 170 -8.75 11.67 -7.55
C CYS A 170 -8.68 10.61 -8.67
N ASP A 171 -7.58 10.64 -9.44
CA ASP A 171 -7.27 9.66 -10.48
C ASP A 171 -6.50 8.46 -9.91
N PHE A 172 -5.79 8.68 -8.80
CA PHE A 172 -5.07 7.69 -8.02
C PHE A 172 -5.50 7.81 -6.56
N ILE A 173 -5.68 6.68 -5.88
CA ILE A 173 -6.03 6.65 -4.46
C ILE A 173 -5.08 5.67 -3.78
N THR A 174 -4.37 6.13 -2.75
CA THR A 174 -3.47 5.29 -1.94
C THR A 174 -3.89 5.32 -0.47
N VAL A 175 -3.89 4.15 0.16
CA VAL A 175 -4.39 3.96 1.52
C VAL A 175 -3.25 3.69 2.47
N HIS A 176 -3.17 4.45 3.57
CA HIS A 176 -2.13 4.37 4.60
C HIS A 176 -2.69 4.42 6.02
N THR A 177 -3.88 3.89 6.22
CA THR A 177 -4.56 3.83 7.52
C THR A 177 -4.31 2.50 8.23
N PRO A 178 -4.39 2.45 9.56
CA PRO A 178 -4.46 1.18 10.29
C PRO A 178 -5.77 0.45 9.95
N LEU A 179 -5.78 -0.86 10.16
CA LEU A 179 -6.99 -1.67 10.09
C LEU A 179 -7.70 -1.61 11.45
N VAL A 180 -8.82 -0.93 11.46
CA VAL A 180 -9.76 -0.81 12.59
C VAL A 180 -11.18 -0.95 12.04
N ASP A 181 -12.19 -1.03 12.91
CA ASP A 181 -13.58 -1.24 12.47
C ASP A 181 -14.06 -0.20 11.44
N ASP A 182 -13.69 1.07 11.63
CA ASP A 182 -14.04 2.19 10.71
C ASP A 182 -13.33 2.12 9.35
N THR A 183 -12.18 1.47 9.29
CA THR A 183 -11.37 1.38 8.06
C THR A 183 -11.47 0.04 7.36
N LYS A 184 -12.01 -0.98 8.03
CA LYS A 184 -12.23 -2.30 7.45
C LYS A 184 -13.18 -2.20 6.24
N LYS A 185 -12.73 -2.72 5.09
CA LYS A 185 -13.44 -2.64 3.82
C LYS A 185 -13.90 -1.21 3.47
N MET A 186 -13.07 -0.20 3.80
CA MET A 186 -13.38 1.19 3.43
C MET A 186 -13.37 1.43 1.92
N ILE A 187 -12.65 0.60 1.18
CA ILE A 187 -12.74 0.52 -0.28
C ILE A 187 -13.68 -0.65 -0.60
N ASN A 188 -14.93 -0.33 -0.89
CA ASN A 188 -16.02 -1.26 -1.13
C ASN A 188 -16.86 -0.82 -2.33
N LYS A 189 -17.94 -1.52 -2.62
CA LYS A 189 -18.81 -1.26 -3.77
C LYS A 189 -19.36 0.16 -3.80
N GLU A 190 -19.80 0.67 -2.64
CA GLU A 190 -20.37 2.02 -2.53
C GLU A 190 -19.30 3.09 -2.76
N THR A 191 -18.13 2.96 -2.12
CA THR A 191 -17.04 3.94 -2.25
C THR A 191 -16.40 3.88 -3.63
N ILE A 192 -16.25 2.69 -4.22
CA ILE A 192 -15.78 2.52 -5.61
C ILE A 192 -16.75 3.19 -6.60
N ALA A 193 -18.05 3.09 -6.37
CA ALA A 193 -19.04 3.74 -7.25
C ALA A 193 -18.89 5.27 -7.29
N MET A 194 -18.39 5.89 -6.21
CA MET A 194 -18.13 7.33 -6.14
C MET A 194 -16.87 7.74 -6.91
N MET A 195 -15.93 6.80 -7.17
CA MET A 195 -14.64 7.09 -7.78
C MET A 195 -14.80 7.44 -9.25
N LYS A 196 -13.75 8.03 -9.82
CA LYS A 196 -13.69 8.24 -11.28
C LYS A 196 -13.58 6.91 -12.02
N ASP A 197 -14.08 6.87 -13.23
CA ASP A 197 -13.87 5.74 -14.13
C ASP A 197 -12.39 5.66 -14.51
N GLY A 198 -11.83 4.45 -14.43
CA GLY A 198 -10.43 4.21 -14.68
C GLY A 198 -9.48 4.65 -13.56
N VAL A 199 -9.99 4.83 -12.33
CA VAL A 199 -9.16 5.13 -11.16
C VAL A 199 -8.12 4.03 -10.91
N VAL A 200 -6.98 4.40 -10.35
CA VAL A 200 -5.96 3.47 -9.84
C VAL A 200 -6.02 3.46 -8.32
N VAL A 201 -6.15 2.28 -7.74
CA VAL A 201 -6.16 2.08 -6.28
C VAL A 201 -4.88 1.39 -5.84
N LEU A 202 -4.22 1.92 -4.79
CA LEU A 202 -3.00 1.35 -4.22
C LEU A 202 -3.23 1.05 -2.73
N ASN A 203 -2.90 -0.18 -2.32
CA ASN A 203 -2.99 -0.61 -0.93
C ASN A 203 -1.71 -1.34 -0.49
N PHE A 204 -0.86 -0.63 0.22
CA PHE A 204 0.35 -1.15 0.87
C PHE A 204 0.25 -1.05 2.40
N ALA A 205 -0.97 -0.95 2.94
CA ALA A 205 -1.21 -0.78 4.36
C ALA A 205 -1.68 -2.06 5.04
N ARG A 206 -2.88 -2.56 4.69
CA ARG A 206 -3.46 -3.80 5.25
C ARG A 206 -4.44 -4.41 4.25
N ASP A 207 -4.46 -5.73 4.17
CA ASP A 207 -5.31 -6.51 3.27
C ASP A 207 -6.79 -6.10 3.38
N LEU A 208 -7.37 -6.23 4.56
CA LEU A 208 -8.80 -6.04 4.81
C LEU A 208 -9.31 -4.59 4.71
N LEU A 209 -8.50 -3.63 4.27
CA LEU A 209 -8.96 -2.27 3.96
C LEU A 209 -9.76 -2.22 2.65
N VAL A 210 -9.59 -3.21 1.80
CA VAL A 210 -10.26 -3.34 0.50
C VAL A 210 -11.20 -4.55 0.55
N ASP A 211 -12.37 -4.41 -0.06
CA ASP A 211 -13.26 -5.54 -0.35
C ASP A 211 -12.83 -6.16 -1.67
N ASP A 212 -12.29 -7.37 -1.63
CA ASP A 212 -11.74 -8.06 -2.80
C ASP A 212 -12.79 -8.32 -3.87
N GLU A 213 -14.01 -8.73 -3.48
CA GLU A 213 -15.09 -9.03 -4.41
C GLU A 213 -15.49 -7.76 -5.17
N ALA A 214 -15.72 -6.67 -4.45
CA ALA A 214 -16.04 -5.37 -5.04
C ALA A 214 -14.90 -4.85 -5.94
N MET A 215 -13.64 -5.09 -5.55
CA MET A 215 -12.47 -4.70 -6.34
C MET A 215 -12.38 -5.49 -7.63
N CYS A 216 -12.59 -6.81 -7.59
CA CYS A 216 -12.60 -7.66 -8.78
C CYS A 216 -13.72 -7.29 -9.75
N GLU A 217 -14.95 -7.03 -9.26
CA GLU A 217 -16.05 -6.52 -10.09
C GLU A 217 -15.69 -5.17 -10.76
N ALA A 218 -15.04 -4.28 -10.01
CA ALA A 218 -14.65 -2.96 -10.50
C ALA A 218 -13.53 -3.03 -11.55
N LEU A 219 -12.58 -3.94 -11.41
CA LEU A 219 -11.55 -4.21 -12.42
C LEU A 219 -12.17 -4.77 -13.69
N ALA A 220 -13.07 -5.76 -13.57
CA ALA A 220 -13.74 -6.38 -14.70
C ALA A 220 -14.62 -5.39 -15.50
N SER A 221 -15.25 -4.43 -14.83
CA SER A 221 -16.05 -3.39 -15.46
C SER A 221 -15.26 -2.21 -16.01
N GLY A 222 -13.96 -2.10 -15.67
CA GLY A 222 -13.11 -0.96 -16.02
C GLY A 222 -13.33 0.28 -15.13
N LYS A 223 -14.17 0.19 -14.10
CA LYS A 223 -14.34 1.26 -13.10
C LYS A 223 -13.02 1.55 -12.38
N VAL A 224 -12.30 0.49 -11.98
CA VAL A 224 -10.93 0.53 -11.53
C VAL A 224 -10.03 0.04 -12.66
N LYS A 225 -9.04 0.85 -13.05
CA LYS A 225 -8.10 0.50 -14.11
C LYS A 225 -7.03 -0.47 -13.63
N LYS A 226 -6.49 -0.23 -12.43
CA LYS A 226 -5.46 -1.05 -11.80
C LYS A 226 -5.65 -1.05 -10.28
N TYR A 227 -5.43 -2.20 -9.68
CA TYR A 227 -5.28 -2.37 -8.24
C TYR A 227 -3.85 -2.84 -7.94
N VAL A 228 -3.12 -2.05 -7.15
CA VAL A 228 -1.71 -2.32 -6.81
C VAL A 228 -1.62 -2.64 -5.32
N THR A 229 -1.05 -3.77 -4.96
CA THR A 229 -1.00 -4.21 -3.55
C THR A 229 0.19 -5.13 -3.30
N ASP A 230 0.67 -5.18 -2.06
CA ASP A 230 1.62 -6.19 -1.56
C ASP A 230 0.94 -7.25 -0.66
N PHE A 231 -0.38 -7.36 -0.76
CA PHE A 231 -1.21 -8.36 -0.08
C PHE A 231 -1.91 -9.30 -1.09
N PRO A 232 -1.14 -10.05 -1.92
CA PRO A 232 -1.77 -11.01 -2.81
C PRO A 232 -2.45 -12.11 -1.98
N ASN A 233 -3.70 -12.37 -2.31
CA ASN A 233 -4.48 -13.46 -1.73
C ASN A 233 -5.20 -14.23 -2.85
N PRO A 234 -5.83 -15.40 -2.58
CA PRO A 234 -6.46 -16.21 -3.61
C PRO A 234 -7.55 -15.50 -4.44
N ASN A 235 -8.16 -14.45 -3.91
CA ASN A 235 -9.25 -13.74 -4.59
C ASN A 235 -8.72 -12.79 -5.67
N VAL A 236 -7.56 -12.16 -5.44
CA VAL A 236 -7.00 -11.13 -6.32
C VAL A 236 -5.80 -11.62 -7.14
N ALA A 237 -5.20 -12.76 -6.76
CA ALA A 237 -4.04 -13.31 -7.47
C ALA A 237 -4.41 -13.73 -8.89
N GLY A 238 -3.72 -13.20 -9.89
CA GLY A 238 -3.94 -13.49 -11.30
C GLY A 238 -5.14 -12.77 -11.94
N VAL A 239 -5.86 -11.93 -11.20
CA VAL A 239 -6.94 -11.11 -11.76
C VAL A 239 -6.34 -10.04 -12.67
N GLU A 240 -6.91 -9.88 -13.86
CA GLU A 240 -6.46 -8.85 -14.80
C GLU A 240 -6.62 -7.45 -14.21
N GLY A 241 -5.57 -6.65 -14.29
CA GLY A 241 -5.56 -5.31 -13.70
C GLY A 241 -4.94 -5.26 -12.31
N VAL A 242 -4.71 -6.39 -11.63
CA VAL A 242 -3.96 -6.45 -10.37
C VAL A 242 -2.46 -6.45 -10.65
N ILE A 243 -1.73 -5.65 -9.87
CA ILE A 243 -0.25 -5.62 -9.80
C ILE A 243 0.12 -5.90 -8.34
N ALA A 244 0.77 -7.05 -8.08
CA ALA A 244 1.16 -7.49 -6.75
C ALA A 244 2.65 -7.87 -6.69
#